data_bdcb118cc119eacc5330b6681499336f
#
_entry.id   bdcb118cc119eacc5330b6681499336f
#
_cell.length_a   1.000
_cell.length_b   1.000
_cell.length_c   1.000
_cell.angle_alpha   90.00
_cell.angle_beta   90.00
_cell.angle_gamma   90.00
#
_symmetry.space_group_name_H-M   'P 1'
#
loop_
_entity.id
_entity.type
_entity.pdbx_description
1 polymer ?
#
loop_
_entity_poly.entity_id
_entity_poly.type
_entity_poly.pdbx_seq_one_letter_code
_entity_poly.pdbx_strand_id
1 'polypeptide(L)'
;MSAQPLPAGPADGLRPVRDAAGVWRVAEGWKEALLGPDGPPLARWREEGRLEPVKRSRHRTVWRVRLEPGADGADRIAYLKIAAGGRGGGLRALVDPGRPFREARAAMRVAAAGVATAAPLLAGRFAWNAEPLRLDGFDAGPRGRRGPARALITASVEPAVPLPEALAVADRLSPDVRRAVTVAVAGAVAKLHAAGLFPGDLHPGNLFLKGLEPTADGFALTGTEPEPVLIDLSPLHLRRGWPGRRGRIAASLGMLAHGVAGESSPADRLRFLTAHRAALGEATGADPPALLGDWRAWARLVENVRETESRQRHARRDRHWRRGCRGMRMFDAETRCVADLTDEEAARLLAATGQGPMEIDGRAVRLVRRSPQAVRDGWEVGHALRRRGVPAAEPLLCQQERHAGLLALAAGRPFDPSPERRDEAARLCERLRACGYTLDGPRAEDFQLDDEGAVMLANPADLRPAGRDEAAPVPTFHPPAVPVPLRQRAA
;
A
#
# COMPACT_ATOMS: atom_id res chain seq x y z
N MET A 1 -0.48 -29.66 -4.71
CA MET A 1 0.81 -30.10 -4.13
C MET A 1 1.26 -28.99 -3.19
N SER A 2 1.31 -29.25 -1.89
CA SER A 2 1.66 -28.28 -0.86
C SER A 2 3.17 -28.06 -0.86
N ALA A 3 3.65 -26.84 -1.14
CA ALA A 3 5.05 -26.51 -1.00
C ALA A 3 5.42 -26.55 0.50
N GLN A 4 6.35 -27.39 0.87
CA GLN A 4 6.87 -27.37 2.24
C GLN A 4 7.62 -26.06 2.51
N PRO A 5 7.48 -25.47 3.70
CA PRO A 5 8.26 -24.31 4.07
C PRO A 5 9.76 -24.65 4.04
N LEU A 6 10.54 -23.76 3.43
CA LEU A 6 11.99 -23.84 3.52
C LEU A 6 12.41 -23.89 5.00
N PRO A 7 13.44 -24.68 5.37
CA PRO A 7 13.92 -24.75 6.75
C PRO A 7 14.15 -23.33 7.28
N ALA A 8 13.86 -23.13 8.56
CA ALA A 8 14.11 -21.87 9.25
C ALA A 8 15.53 -21.40 8.91
N GLY A 9 15.66 -20.13 8.54
CA GLY A 9 16.95 -19.57 8.11
C GLY A 9 18.04 -19.88 9.12
N PRO A 10 19.29 -19.97 8.67
CA PRO A 10 20.39 -20.50 9.48
C PRO A 10 20.52 -19.70 10.76
N ALA A 11 20.48 -20.40 11.89
CA ALA A 11 20.77 -19.85 13.20
C ALA A 11 22.17 -19.20 13.25
N ASP A 12 23.09 -19.64 12.39
CA ASP A 12 24.50 -19.25 12.34
C ASP A 12 24.83 -18.08 11.39
N GLY A 13 23.82 -17.50 10.73
CA GLY A 13 24.01 -16.31 9.90
C GLY A 13 24.50 -16.61 8.47
N LEU A 14 24.79 -15.54 7.72
CA LEU A 14 25.28 -15.60 6.34
C LEU A 14 26.81 -15.65 6.32
N ARG A 15 27.41 -16.66 5.70
CA ARG A 15 28.87 -16.81 5.54
C ARG A 15 29.38 -15.94 4.38
N PRO A 16 30.55 -15.29 4.53
CA PRO A 16 31.15 -14.52 3.46
C PRO A 16 31.69 -15.44 2.36
N VAL A 17 31.39 -15.09 1.11
CA VAL A 17 31.94 -15.75 -0.09
C VAL A 17 32.44 -14.66 -1.02
N ARG A 18 33.60 -14.86 -1.65
CA ARG A 18 34.15 -13.98 -2.67
C ARG A 18 34.53 -14.80 -3.88
N ASP A 19 34.12 -14.35 -5.05
CA ASP A 19 34.43 -14.95 -6.35
C ASP A 19 34.83 -13.85 -7.35
N ALA A 20 35.06 -14.24 -8.59
CA ALA A 20 35.41 -13.31 -9.66
C ALA A 20 34.28 -12.30 -9.95
N ALA A 21 33.02 -12.69 -9.72
CA ALA A 21 31.86 -11.85 -10.01
C ALA A 21 31.60 -10.83 -8.89
N GLY A 22 31.90 -11.13 -7.63
CA GLY A 22 31.55 -10.22 -6.57
C GLY A 22 31.87 -10.63 -5.15
N VAL A 23 31.18 -9.96 -4.22
CA VAL A 23 31.25 -10.21 -2.78
C VAL A 23 29.85 -10.57 -2.30
N TRP A 24 29.76 -11.71 -1.65
CA TRP A 24 28.52 -12.33 -1.24
C TRP A 24 28.52 -12.66 0.26
N ARG A 25 27.32 -12.75 0.79
CA ARG A 25 27.03 -13.43 2.04
C ARG A 25 25.93 -14.44 1.75
N VAL A 26 26.20 -15.71 2.04
CA VAL A 26 25.34 -16.83 1.64
C VAL A 26 24.97 -17.65 2.87
N ALA A 27 23.72 -18.09 2.93
CA ALA A 27 23.27 -19.02 3.94
C ALA A 27 23.97 -20.38 3.76
N GLU A 28 24.23 -21.07 4.86
CA GLU A 28 24.88 -22.38 4.84
C GLU A 28 24.06 -23.38 4.02
N GLY A 29 24.75 -24.17 3.20
CA GLY A 29 24.11 -25.14 2.29
C GLY A 29 23.46 -24.55 1.01
N TRP A 30 23.51 -23.21 0.83
CA TRP A 30 22.87 -22.55 -0.31
C TRP A 30 23.83 -22.05 -1.38
N LYS A 31 25.13 -22.21 -1.19
CA LYS A 31 26.13 -21.63 -2.10
C LYS A 31 25.98 -22.20 -3.52
N GLU A 32 25.98 -23.52 -3.65
CA GLU A 32 25.93 -24.23 -4.94
C GLU A 32 24.60 -24.00 -5.68
N ALA A 33 23.51 -23.86 -4.95
CA ALA A 33 22.19 -23.60 -5.53
C ALA A 33 22.01 -22.17 -6.00
N LEU A 34 22.71 -21.20 -5.37
CA LEU A 34 22.49 -19.76 -5.59
C LEU A 34 23.63 -19.04 -6.31
N LEU A 35 24.82 -19.62 -6.37
CA LEU A 35 25.99 -19.02 -7.02
C LEU A 35 26.60 -19.97 -8.05
N GLY A 36 26.73 -19.49 -9.28
CA GLY A 36 27.59 -20.04 -10.32
C GLY A 36 28.93 -19.31 -10.36
N PRO A 37 29.77 -19.58 -11.38
CA PRO A 37 31.08 -18.93 -11.55
C PRO A 37 31.01 -17.40 -11.63
N ASP A 38 29.92 -16.88 -12.22
CA ASP A 38 29.71 -15.45 -12.48
C ASP A 38 28.63 -14.82 -11.59
N GLY A 39 28.40 -15.38 -10.41
CA GLY A 39 27.35 -14.95 -9.48
C GLY A 39 26.04 -15.75 -9.64
N PRO A 40 24.88 -15.21 -9.25
CA PRO A 40 23.61 -15.93 -9.40
C PRO A 40 23.38 -16.32 -10.85
N PRO A 41 23.01 -17.58 -11.16
CA PRO A 41 22.92 -18.10 -12.52
C PRO A 41 21.62 -17.66 -13.22
N LEU A 42 21.45 -16.36 -13.41
CA LEU A 42 20.21 -15.75 -13.88
C LEU A 42 19.87 -16.15 -15.32
N ALA A 43 20.88 -16.28 -16.20
CA ALA A 43 20.68 -16.73 -17.56
C ALA A 43 20.11 -18.15 -17.58
N ARG A 44 20.73 -19.07 -16.84
CA ARG A 44 20.28 -20.45 -16.69
C ARG A 44 18.86 -20.53 -16.13
N TRP A 45 18.56 -19.80 -15.03
CA TRP A 45 17.21 -19.80 -14.45
C TRP A 45 16.15 -19.26 -15.42
N ARG A 46 16.53 -18.35 -16.30
CA ARG A 46 15.65 -17.85 -17.34
C ARG A 46 15.38 -18.89 -18.42
N GLU A 47 16.44 -19.49 -18.98
CA GLU A 47 16.36 -20.52 -20.01
C GLU A 47 15.53 -21.72 -19.54
N GLU A 48 15.65 -22.07 -18.27
CA GLU A 48 14.88 -23.13 -17.62
C GLU A 48 13.46 -22.71 -17.20
N GLY A 49 13.03 -21.46 -17.49
CA GLY A 49 11.70 -20.95 -17.12
C GLY A 49 11.46 -20.82 -15.61
N ARG A 50 12.53 -20.70 -14.81
CA ARG A 50 12.46 -20.62 -13.34
C ARG A 50 12.29 -19.20 -12.80
N LEU A 51 12.43 -18.16 -13.65
CA LEU A 51 12.28 -16.75 -13.27
C LEU A 51 10.91 -16.22 -13.67
N GLU A 52 10.15 -15.79 -12.70
CA GLU A 52 8.87 -15.11 -12.89
C GLU A 52 8.96 -13.66 -12.40
N PRO A 53 8.61 -12.65 -13.22
CA PRO A 53 8.69 -11.25 -12.80
C PRO A 53 7.53 -10.93 -11.84
N VAL A 54 7.86 -10.39 -10.64
CA VAL A 54 6.88 -9.99 -9.64
C VAL A 54 6.67 -8.47 -9.64
N LYS A 55 7.77 -7.71 -9.67
CA LYS A 55 7.68 -6.25 -9.59
C LYS A 55 8.85 -5.58 -10.28
N ARG A 56 8.54 -4.53 -11.02
CA ARG A 56 9.55 -3.65 -11.64
C ARG A 56 9.39 -2.22 -11.15
N SER A 57 10.51 -1.58 -10.84
CA SER A 57 10.60 -0.14 -10.64
C SER A 57 11.82 0.42 -11.36
N ARG A 58 11.95 1.75 -11.45
CA ARG A 58 13.10 2.42 -12.11
C ARG A 58 14.48 1.96 -11.60
N HIS A 59 14.57 1.48 -10.36
CA HIS A 59 15.84 1.19 -9.70
C HIS A 59 15.94 -0.22 -9.10
N ARG A 60 14.88 -1.01 -9.18
CA ARG A 60 14.80 -2.32 -8.53
C ARG A 60 13.84 -3.23 -9.29
N THR A 61 14.25 -4.48 -9.44
CA THR A 61 13.40 -5.57 -9.92
C THR A 61 13.28 -6.64 -8.87
N VAL A 62 12.13 -7.31 -8.82
CA VAL A 62 11.87 -8.44 -7.95
C VAL A 62 11.37 -9.60 -8.81
N TRP A 63 11.97 -10.76 -8.62
CA TRP A 63 11.67 -11.98 -9.33
C TRP A 63 11.32 -13.07 -8.33
N ARG A 64 10.35 -13.89 -8.67
CA ARG A 64 10.11 -15.18 -8.03
C ARG A 64 10.97 -16.22 -8.73
N VAL A 65 11.74 -16.98 -7.97
CA VAL A 65 12.70 -17.96 -8.49
C VAL A 65 12.29 -19.32 -7.99
N ARG A 66 12.05 -20.27 -8.90
CA ARG A 66 11.96 -21.70 -8.56
C ARG A 66 13.37 -22.26 -8.48
N LEU A 67 13.80 -22.62 -7.29
CA LEU A 67 15.07 -23.31 -7.05
C LEU A 67 14.91 -24.81 -7.31
N GLU A 68 16.03 -25.50 -7.40
CA GLU A 68 16.00 -26.96 -7.50
C GLU A 68 15.33 -27.56 -6.26
N PRO A 69 14.54 -28.64 -6.45
CA PRO A 69 13.93 -29.34 -5.32
C PRO A 69 14.99 -29.72 -4.29
N GLY A 70 14.60 -29.70 -3.02
CA GLY A 70 15.47 -30.18 -1.97
C GLY A 70 15.65 -31.71 -2.03
N ALA A 71 16.46 -32.25 -1.13
CA ALA A 71 16.59 -33.71 -0.97
C ALA A 71 15.25 -34.40 -0.63
N ASP A 72 14.28 -33.61 -0.16
CA ASP A 72 12.91 -34.02 0.16
C ASP A 72 11.96 -33.97 -1.07
N GLY A 73 12.47 -33.56 -2.25
CA GLY A 73 11.67 -33.42 -3.46
C GLY A 73 10.70 -32.24 -3.49
N ALA A 74 10.69 -31.41 -2.43
CA ALA A 74 9.79 -30.26 -2.36
C ALA A 74 10.28 -29.08 -3.21
N ASP A 75 9.35 -28.41 -3.91
CA ASP A 75 9.61 -27.18 -4.64
C ASP A 75 10.09 -26.08 -3.68
N ARG A 76 11.24 -25.50 -4.00
CA ARG A 76 11.83 -24.40 -3.24
C ARG A 76 11.66 -23.10 -3.98
N ILE A 77 10.92 -22.18 -3.38
CA ILE A 77 10.66 -20.86 -3.94
C ILE A 77 11.47 -19.80 -3.19
N ALA A 78 12.10 -18.91 -3.93
CA ALA A 78 12.81 -17.77 -3.40
C ALA A 78 12.43 -16.48 -4.13
N TYR A 79 12.69 -15.34 -3.51
CA TYR A 79 12.49 -14.03 -4.11
C TYR A 79 13.82 -13.31 -4.30
N LEU A 80 14.17 -13.02 -5.54
CA LEU A 80 15.37 -12.30 -5.92
C LEU A 80 15.06 -10.82 -6.12
N LYS A 81 15.69 -9.97 -5.33
CA LYS A 81 15.64 -8.51 -5.46
C LYS A 81 16.96 -8.03 -6.06
N ILE A 82 16.93 -7.43 -7.25
CA ILE A 82 18.11 -6.80 -7.86
C ILE A 82 17.92 -5.29 -7.89
N ALA A 83 18.93 -4.56 -7.45
CA ALA A 83 18.99 -3.11 -7.52
C ALA A 83 20.27 -2.66 -8.23
N ALA A 84 20.14 -1.72 -9.16
CA ALA A 84 21.29 -1.11 -9.80
C ALA A 84 22.02 -0.19 -8.82
N GLY A 85 23.36 -0.17 -8.89
CA GLY A 85 24.20 0.75 -8.14
C GLY A 85 23.93 2.20 -8.55
N GLY A 86 23.76 3.12 -7.59
CA GLY A 86 23.60 4.54 -7.88
C GLY A 86 24.90 5.20 -8.36
N ARG A 87 24.79 6.33 -9.08
CA ARG A 87 25.92 7.14 -9.55
C ARG A 87 26.77 7.80 -8.45
N GLY A 88 26.43 7.67 -7.19
CA GLY A 88 27.13 8.27 -6.05
C GLY A 88 28.28 7.42 -5.52
N GLY A 89 29.14 6.91 -6.40
CA GLY A 89 30.24 5.98 -6.08
C GLY A 89 31.54 6.62 -5.56
N GLY A 90 31.48 7.64 -4.72
CA GLY A 90 32.63 8.10 -3.99
C GLY A 90 33.01 7.16 -2.82
N LEU A 91 33.96 7.55 -1.98
CA LEU A 91 34.42 6.83 -0.77
C LEU A 91 33.29 6.19 0.08
N ARG A 92 32.08 6.79 0.08
CA ARG A 92 30.89 6.20 0.72
C ARG A 92 30.48 4.83 0.17
N ALA A 93 30.69 4.55 -1.11
CA ALA A 93 30.35 3.26 -1.70
C ALA A 93 31.31 2.14 -1.27
N LEU A 94 32.50 2.48 -0.83
CA LEU A 94 33.47 1.53 -0.29
C LEU A 94 33.14 1.12 1.16
N VAL A 95 32.53 2.02 1.94
CA VAL A 95 32.22 1.80 3.36
C VAL A 95 30.78 1.34 3.58
N ASP A 96 29.83 1.70 2.70
CA ASP A 96 28.43 1.27 2.80
C ASP A 96 28.25 -0.15 2.21
N PRO A 97 27.99 -1.17 3.05
CA PRO A 97 27.75 -2.53 2.57
C PRO A 97 26.56 -2.63 1.61
N GLY A 98 25.76 -1.56 1.52
CA GLY A 98 24.61 -1.47 0.66
C GLY A 98 23.31 -2.02 1.26
N ARG A 99 22.22 -1.69 0.60
CA ARG A 99 20.85 -2.03 1.06
C ARG A 99 20.63 -3.54 1.25
N PRO A 100 21.06 -4.46 0.34
CA PRO A 100 20.84 -5.89 0.52
C PRO A 100 21.43 -6.46 1.81
N PHE A 101 22.65 -6.05 2.15
CA PHE A 101 23.30 -6.52 3.39
C PHE A 101 22.62 -5.96 4.64
N ARG A 102 22.12 -4.72 4.57
CA ARG A 102 21.34 -4.12 5.67
C ARG A 102 19.99 -4.83 5.83
N GLU A 103 19.30 -5.13 4.72
CA GLU A 103 18.03 -5.85 4.72
C GLU A 103 18.20 -7.28 5.25
N ALA A 104 19.21 -8.00 4.76
CA ALA A 104 19.53 -9.33 5.28
C ALA A 104 19.84 -9.33 6.79
N ARG A 105 20.66 -8.39 7.25
CA ARG A 105 20.97 -8.23 8.68
C ARG A 105 19.75 -7.86 9.50
N ALA A 106 18.86 -7.04 8.95
CA ALA A 106 17.60 -6.68 9.59
C ALA A 106 16.71 -7.91 9.75
N ALA A 107 16.58 -8.75 8.72
CA ALA A 107 15.82 -9.99 8.77
C ALA A 107 16.35 -10.94 9.85
N MET A 108 17.66 -11.13 9.91
CA MET A 108 18.30 -11.97 10.96
C MET A 108 18.01 -11.46 12.38
N ARG A 109 18.00 -10.13 12.58
CA ARG A 109 17.68 -9.54 13.89
C ARG A 109 16.21 -9.66 14.26
N VAL A 110 15.32 -9.55 13.27
CA VAL A 110 13.87 -9.77 13.46
C VAL A 110 13.63 -11.24 13.84
N ALA A 111 14.26 -12.19 13.15
CA ALA A 111 14.18 -13.60 13.49
C ALA A 111 14.71 -13.87 14.92
N ALA A 112 15.86 -13.29 15.28
CA ALA A 112 16.43 -13.40 16.63
C ALA A 112 15.54 -12.77 17.72
N ALA A 113 14.64 -11.85 17.37
CA ALA A 113 13.60 -11.31 18.26
C ALA A 113 12.35 -12.20 18.36
N GLY A 114 12.36 -13.39 17.77
CA GLY A 114 11.24 -14.34 17.78
C GLY A 114 10.07 -13.90 16.93
N VAL A 115 10.34 -13.15 15.83
CA VAL A 115 9.33 -12.75 14.84
C VAL A 115 9.69 -13.37 13.50
N ALA A 116 8.74 -14.07 12.89
CA ALA A 116 8.92 -14.70 11.61
C ALA A 116 9.17 -13.66 10.50
N THR A 117 10.11 -13.98 9.61
CA THR A 117 10.47 -13.14 8.47
C THR A 117 10.97 -13.98 7.30
N ALA A 118 10.95 -13.40 6.09
CA ALA A 118 11.57 -14.04 4.93
C ALA A 118 13.08 -14.21 5.17
N ALA A 119 13.52 -15.46 5.32
CA ALA A 119 14.92 -15.78 5.62
C ALA A 119 15.83 -15.33 4.48
N PRO A 120 16.91 -14.56 4.75
CA PRO A 120 17.87 -14.20 3.73
C PRO A 120 18.73 -15.42 3.38
N LEU A 121 18.76 -15.77 2.10
CA LEU A 121 19.57 -16.88 1.57
C LEU A 121 20.86 -16.38 0.95
N LEU A 122 20.83 -15.20 0.31
CA LEU A 122 21.98 -14.56 -0.30
C LEU A 122 21.86 -13.05 -0.26
N ALA A 123 22.92 -12.35 0.08
CA ALA A 123 23.06 -10.91 -0.11
C ALA A 123 24.39 -10.61 -0.77
N GLY A 124 24.41 -9.78 -1.82
CA GLY A 124 25.66 -9.55 -2.53
C GLY A 124 25.74 -8.25 -3.31
N ARG A 125 26.97 -7.95 -3.71
CA ARG A 125 27.34 -6.89 -4.63
C ARG A 125 28.26 -7.48 -5.69
N PHE A 126 27.92 -7.30 -6.96
CA PHE A 126 28.62 -7.90 -8.08
C PHE A 126 28.78 -6.91 -9.24
N ALA A 127 29.80 -7.17 -10.05
CA ALA A 127 30.00 -6.43 -11.28
C ALA A 127 28.91 -6.82 -12.26
N TRP A 128 28.16 -5.82 -12.74
CA TRP A 128 27.13 -6.04 -13.73
C TRP A 128 27.75 -6.00 -15.11
N ASN A 129 28.12 -7.13 -15.67
CA ASN A 129 28.51 -7.26 -17.06
C ASN A 129 27.21 -7.39 -17.88
N ALA A 130 26.86 -6.34 -18.57
CA ALA A 130 25.55 -5.94 -19.07
C ALA A 130 24.79 -6.91 -20.02
N GLU A 131 25.35 -8.05 -20.42
CA GLU A 131 24.75 -8.89 -21.47
C GLU A 131 23.64 -9.87 -21.02
N PRO A 132 23.67 -10.52 -19.83
CA PRO A 132 22.76 -11.65 -19.59
C PRO A 132 21.34 -11.27 -19.15
N LEU A 133 21.02 -10.00 -18.91
CA LEU A 133 19.75 -9.61 -18.32
C LEU A 133 18.88 -8.72 -19.19
N ARG A 134 19.03 -8.77 -20.48
CA ARG A 134 17.96 -8.40 -21.42
C ARG A 134 16.88 -9.49 -21.39
N LEU A 135 16.09 -9.44 -20.35
CA LEU A 135 14.83 -10.19 -20.30
C LEU A 135 13.83 -9.39 -21.12
N ASP A 136 13.13 -10.02 -22.06
CA ASP A 136 12.23 -9.40 -23.04
C ASP A 136 11.35 -8.31 -22.40
N GLY A 137 11.50 -7.06 -22.88
CA GLY A 137 10.86 -5.88 -22.32
C GLY A 137 11.41 -5.42 -20.95
N PHE A 138 12.42 -6.08 -20.40
CA PHE A 138 13.11 -5.73 -19.17
C PHE A 138 14.52 -5.24 -19.47
N ASP A 139 14.68 -3.94 -19.69
CA ASP A 139 15.97 -3.30 -19.49
C ASP A 139 16.32 -3.37 -18.02
N ALA A 140 16.93 -4.45 -17.58
CA ALA A 140 17.25 -4.73 -16.18
C ALA A 140 18.37 -3.84 -15.61
N GLY A 141 18.85 -2.90 -16.40
CA GLY A 141 19.78 -1.87 -15.96
C GLY A 141 19.26 -0.47 -16.25
N PRO A 142 19.57 0.52 -15.44
CA PRO A 142 19.38 1.90 -15.84
C PRO A 142 20.24 2.13 -17.09
N ARG A 143 19.62 2.55 -18.20
CA ARG A 143 20.29 2.87 -19.46
C ARG A 143 21.60 3.62 -19.18
N GLY A 144 22.74 3.02 -19.51
CA GLY A 144 24.07 3.64 -19.46
C GLY A 144 24.73 3.75 -18.08
N ARG A 145 24.29 3.07 -17.01
CA ARG A 145 24.97 3.10 -15.70
C ARG A 145 25.88 1.90 -15.53
N ARG A 146 27.18 2.11 -15.75
CA ARG A 146 28.25 1.21 -15.32
C ARG A 146 28.40 1.34 -13.80
N GLY A 147 28.03 0.32 -13.03
CA GLY A 147 28.20 0.30 -11.57
C GLY A 147 27.82 -1.05 -11.00
N PRO A 148 28.31 -1.40 -9.79
CA PRO A 148 28.02 -2.70 -9.21
C PRO A 148 26.53 -2.85 -8.94
N ALA A 149 25.98 -3.96 -9.39
CA ALA A 149 24.64 -4.39 -9.03
C ALA A 149 24.63 -4.95 -7.60
N ARG A 150 23.44 -5.01 -7.02
CA ARG A 150 23.21 -5.52 -5.66
C ARG A 150 22.06 -6.51 -5.71
N ALA A 151 22.26 -7.67 -5.13
CA ALA A 151 21.26 -8.72 -5.05
C ALA A 151 20.95 -9.10 -3.60
N LEU A 152 19.68 -9.43 -3.39
CA LEU A 152 19.20 -10.09 -2.18
C LEU A 152 18.27 -11.22 -2.62
N ILE A 153 18.54 -12.44 -2.16
CA ILE A 153 17.65 -13.57 -2.30
C ILE A 153 17.11 -13.91 -0.92
N THR A 154 15.81 -14.02 -0.79
CA THR A 154 15.13 -14.44 0.42
C THR A 154 14.28 -15.67 0.15
N ALA A 155 14.13 -16.55 1.12
CA ALA A 155 13.17 -17.65 1.05
C ALA A 155 11.75 -17.09 0.86
N SER A 156 10.90 -17.85 0.15
CA SER A 156 9.46 -17.57 0.10
C SER A 156 8.85 -17.70 1.49
N VAL A 157 7.82 -16.90 1.73
CA VAL A 157 6.97 -17.02 2.91
C VAL A 157 5.72 -17.85 2.63
N GLU A 158 5.55 -18.31 1.39
CA GLU A 158 4.42 -19.14 0.96
C GLU A 158 4.40 -20.50 1.68
N PRO A 159 3.22 -21.06 2.00
CA PRO A 159 1.91 -20.45 1.84
C PRO A 159 1.65 -19.41 2.95
N ALA A 160 1.35 -18.17 2.56
CA ALA A 160 0.98 -17.12 3.49
C ALA A 160 0.09 -16.07 2.79
N VAL A 161 -0.91 -15.58 3.48
CA VAL A 161 -1.86 -14.58 2.98
C VAL A 161 -1.32 -13.18 3.26
N PRO A 162 -1.22 -12.28 2.25
CA PRO A 162 -0.91 -10.88 2.50
C PRO A 162 -1.93 -10.23 3.44
N LEU A 163 -1.49 -9.51 4.46
CA LEU A 163 -2.42 -8.83 5.38
C LEU A 163 -3.44 -7.91 4.67
N PRO A 164 -3.11 -7.18 3.59
CA PRO A 164 -4.11 -6.42 2.84
C PRO A 164 -5.25 -7.27 2.26
N GLU A 165 -4.98 -8.50 1.82
CA GLU A 165 -6.00 -9.41 1.29
C GLU A 165 -6.95 -9.88 2.41
N ALA A 166 -6.41 -10.22 3.58
CA ALA A 166 -7.23 -10.54 4.75
C ALA A 166 -8.06 -9.34 5.22
N LEU A 167 -7.52 -8.13 5.14
CA LEU A 167 -8.22 -6.91 5.52
C LEU A 167 -9.31 -6.52 4.51
N ALA A 168 -9.11 -6.78 3.22
CA ALA A 168 -10.11 -6.49 2.18
C ALA A 168 -11.43 -7.25 2.36
N VAL A 169 -11.40 -8.35 3.10
CA VAL A 169 -12.57 -9.18 3.43
C VAL A 169 -12.89 -9.17 4.94
N ALA A 170 -12.38 -8.18 5.68
CA ALA A 170 -12.46 -8.15 7.14
C ALA A 170 -13.91 -8.14 7.70
N ASP A 171 -14.86 -7.59 6.95
CA ASP A 171 -16.29 -7.59 7.27
C ASP A 171 -16.93 -8.98 7.12
N ARG A 172 -16.35 -9.86 6.29
CA ARG A 172 -16.79 -11.25 6.07
C ARG A 172 -16.07 -12.26 6.96
N LEU A 173 -14.95 -11.87 7.58
CA LEU A 173 -14.24 -12.75 8.52
C LEU A 173 -15.08 -12.98 9.78
N SER A 174 -15.05 -14.22 10.29
CA SER A 174 -15.63 -14.48 11.60
C SER A 174 -14.98 -13.62 12.69
N PRO A 175 -15.72 -13.22 13.74
CA PRO A 175 -15.17 -12.41 14.84
C PRO A 175 -13.90 -13.01 15.45
N ASP A 176 -13.83 -14.35 15.53
CA ASP A 176 -12.69 -15.07 16.09
C ASP A 176 -11.45 -14.99 15.20
N VAL A 177 -11.58 -15.20 13.89
CA VAL A 177 -10.48 -15.04 12.92
C VAL A 177 -9.98 -13.58 12.94
N ARG A 178 -10.89 -12.62 12.90
CA ARG A 178 -10.55 -11.19 12.95
C ARG A 178 -9.82 -10.81 14.24
N ARG A 179 -10.25 -11.37 15.36
CA ARG A 179 -9.60 -11.19 16.67
C ARG A 179 -8.22 -11.84 16.68
N ALA A 180 -8.10 -13.09 16.24
CA ALA A 180 -6.84 -13.82 16.20
C ALA A 180 -5.79 -13.10 15.35
N VAL A 181 -6.15 -12.66 14.14
CA VAL A 181 -5.27 -11.86 13.27
C VAL A 181 -4.82 -10.57 13.97
N THR A 182 -5.75 -9.85 14.58
CA THR A 182 -5.42 -8.58 15.26
C THR A 182 -4.44 -8.80 16.41
N VAL A 183 -4.67 -9.81 17.24
CA VAL A 183 -3.82 -10.13 18.41
C VAL A 183 -2.44 -10.64 17.96
N ALA A 184 -2.39 -11.53 16.97
CA ALA A 184 -1.13 -12.07 16.45
C ALA A 184 -0.24 -10.97 15.86
N VAL A 185 -0.79 -10.08 15.02
CA VAL A 185 -0.05 -8.94 14.46
C VAL A 185 0.43 -8.00 15.57
N ALA A 186 -0.42 -7.71 16.56
CA ALA A 186 -0.04 -6.88 17.70
C ALA A 186 1.11 -7.49 18.51
N GLY A 187 1.06 -8.80 18.76
CA GLY A 187 2.12 -9.56 19.45
C GLY A 187 3.45 -9.55 18.71
N ALA A 188 3.43 -9.80 17.39
CA ALA A 188 4.64 -9.74 16.57
C ALA A 188 5.29 -8.35 16.60
N VAL A 189 4.50 -7.29 16.45
CA VAL A 189 4.98 -5.90 16.51
C VAL A 189 5.49 -5.56 17.92
N ALA A 190 4.86 -6.06 18.97
CA ALA A 190 5.33 -5.87 20.35
C ALA A 190 6.70 -6.52 20.59
N LYS A 191 6.94 -7.75 20.11
CA LYS A 191 8.24 -8.44 20.19
C LYS A 191 9.34 -7.62 19.49
N LEU A 192 9.07 -7.04 18.31
CA LEU A 192 10.02 -6.14 17.65
C LEU A 192 10.34 -4.93 18.52
N HIS A 193 9.33 -4.28 19.06
CA HIS A 193 9.51 -3.10 19.90
C HIS A 193 10.23 -3.44 21.22
N ALA A 194 9.98 -4.61 21.81
CA ALA A 194 10.68 -5.12 22.98
C ALA A 194 12.19 -5.30 22.69
N ALA A 195 12.53 -5.84 21.51
CA ALA A 195 13.91 -6.00 21.04
C ALA A 195 14.57 -4.67 20.60
N GLY A 196 13.87 -3.54 20.66
CA GLY A 196 14.38 -2.24 20.21
C GLY A 196 14.46 -2.10 18.68
N LEU A 197 13.70 -2.90 17.96
CA LEU A 197 13.64 -2.90 16.51
C LEU A 197 12.42 -2.09 16.05
N PHE A 198 12.66 -1.06 15.22
CA PHE A 198 11.59 -0.17 14.72
C PHE A 198 11.65 -0.15 13.19
N PRO A 199 10.80 -0.94 12.51
CA PRO A 199 10.74 -0.92 11.05
C PRO A 199 10.34 0.47 10.55
N GLY A 200 11.15 1.03 9.65
CA GLY A 200 10.90 2.36 9.07
C GLY A 200 9.82 2.37 8.00
N ASP A 201 9.29 1.19 7.63
CA ASP A 201 8.22 1.02 6.65
C ASP A 201 7.29 -0.12 7.07
N LEU A 202 6.78 -0.03 8.31
CA LEU A 202 5.80 -0.97 8.84
C LEU A 202 4.41 -0.63 8.28
N HIS A 203 4.02 -1.31 7.22
CA HIS A 203 2.69 -1.17 6.62
C HIS A 203 2.11 -2.55 6.27
N PRO A 204 0.77 -2.68 6.09
CA PRO A 204 0.12 -3.98 5.88
C PRO A 204 0.73 -4.80 4.73
N GLY A 205 1.14 -4.15 3.64
CA GLY A 205 1.75 -4.83 2.49
C GLY A 205 3.11 -5.49 2.76
N ASN A 206 3.72 -5.26 3.94
CA ASN A 206 4.94 -5.92 4.38
C ASN A 206 4.67 -6.99 5.46
N LEU A 207 3.40 -7.30 5.70
CA LEU A 207 2.94 -8.31 6.65
C LEU A 207 2.19 -9.41 5.90
N PHE A 208 2.55 -10.64 6.17
CA PHE A 208 1.90 -11.85 5.69
C PHE A 208 1.44 -12.69 6.88
N LEU A 209 0.44 -13.51 6.67
CA LEU A 209 -0.17 -14.35 7.70
C LEU A 209 -0.10 -15.80 7.26
N LYS A 210 0.68 -16.65 7.94
CA LYS A 210 0.59 -18.09 7.83
C LYS A 210 -0.52 -18.62 8.73
N GLY A 211 -1.03 -19.80 8.42
CA GLY A 211 -2.11 -20.40 9.19
C GLY A 211 -3.49 -19.83 8.84
N LEU A 212 -3.63 -19.18 7.68
CA LEU A 212 -4.89 -18.83 7.06
C LEU A 212 -5.07 -19.56 5.74
N GLU A 213 -6.26 -20.14 5.53
CA GLU A 213 -6.66 -20.75 4.27
C GLU A 213 -7.85 -20.01 3.65
N PRO A 214 -7.86 -19.81 2.33
CA PRO A 214 -9.00 -19.22 1.62
C PRO A 214 -10.25 -20.12 1.77
N THR A 215 -11.39 -19.49 2.00
CA THR A 215 -12.72 -20.09 2.00
C THR A 215 -13.64 -19.33 1.05
N ALA A 216 -14.85 -19.83 0.81
CA ALA A 216 -15.85 -19.14 -0.01
C ALA A 216 -16.19 -17.74 0.55
N ASP A 217 -16.18 -17.60 1.88
CA ASP A 217 -16.58 -16.37 2.59
C ASP A 217 -15.38 -15.55 3.12
N GLY A 218 -14.15 -15.88 2.70
CA GLY A 218 -12.95 -15.16 3.14
C GLY A 218 -11.81 -16.07 3.56
N PHE A 219 -11.48 -16.13 4.85
CA PHE A 219 -10.40 -16.97 5.38
C PHE A 219 -10.81 -17.68 6.66
N ALA A 220 -10.28 -18.91 6.83
CA ALA A 220 -10.36 -19.69 8.07
C ALA A 220 -8.96 -19.90 8.66
N LEU A 221 -8.90 -20.14 9.97
CA LEU A 221 -7.66 -20.57 10.64
C LEU A 221 -7.40 -22.06 10.38
N THR A 222 -6.16 -22.42 10.01
CA THR A 222 -5.72 -23.82 9.94
C THR A 222 -5.24 -24.37 11.28
N GLY A 223 -5.13 -23.52 12.29
CA GLY A 223 -4.71 -23.82 13.65
C GLY A 223 -5.37 -22.87 14.64
N THR A 224 -4.77 -22.71 15.82
CA THR A 224 -5.30 -21.85 16.86
C THR A 224 -5.01 -20.37 16.62
N GLU A 225 -3.86 -20.05 16.06
CA GLU A 225 -3.40 -18.67 15.85
C GLU A 225 -2.64 -18.52 14.52
N PRO A 226 -2.83 -17.42 13.78
CA PRO A 226 -2.04 -17.12 12.60
C PRO A 226 -0.65 -16.64 13.01
N GLU A 227 0.37 -16.98 12.20
CA GLU A 227 1.74 -16.51 12.37
C GLU A 227 2.01 -15.31 11.46
N PRO A 228 2.20 -14.09 12.00
CA PRO A 228 2.61 -12.94 11.20
C PRO A 228 4.06 -13.05 10.75
N VAL A 229 4.29 -12.89 9.45
CA VAL A 229 5.61 -12.89 8.82
C VAL A 229 5.91 -11.53 8.23
N LEU A 230 7.04 -10.93 8.59
CA LEU A 230 7.46 -9.63 8.07
C LEU A 230 8.39 -9.78 6.87
N ILE A 231 8.19 -8.93 5.87
CA ILE A 231 9.08 -8.83 4.71
C ILE A 231 9.56 -7.37 4.51
N ASP A 232 10.51 -7.16 3.61
CA ASP A 232 11.06 -5.84 3.21
C ASP A 232 11.50 -4.95 4.40
N LEU A 233 12.39 -5.47 5.23
CA LEU A 233 12.81 -4.88 6.50
C LEU A 233 13.84 -3.72 6.37
N SER A 234 13.95 -3.11 5.22
CA SER A 234 14.82 -1.96 4.99
C SER A 234 13.98 -0.68 4.80
N PRO A 235 14.15 0.36 5.59
CA PRO A 235 15.14 0.57 6.65
C PRO A 235 14.66 0.08 8.02
N LEU A 236 15.51 -0.62 8.76
CA LEU A 236 15.27 -0.94 10.15
C LEU A 236 16.10 0.00 11.05
N HIS A 237 15.43 0.79 11.86
CA HIS A 237 16.08 1.65 12.83
C HIS A 237 16.39 0.88 14.10
N LEU A 238 17.67 0.70 14.35
CA LEU A 238 18.16 0.07 15.57
C LEU A 238 18.56 1.18 16.54
N ARG A 239 17.94 1.23 17.70
CA ARG A 239 18.41 2.08 18.79
C ARG A 239 18.32 1.37 20.13
N ARG A 240 19.46 1.36 20.82
CA ARG A 240 19.56 1.00 22.23
C ARG A 240 19.23 2.24 23.06
N GLY A 241 18.47 2.07 24.16
CA GLY A 241 18.18 3.12 25.13
C GLY A 241 16.83 3.83 24.99
N TRP A 242 16.34 4.36 26.12
CA TRP A 242 14.96 4.77 26.32
C TRP A 242 14.56 6.21 25.98
N PRO A 243 15.37 7.27 25.99
CA PRO A 243 14.83 8.56 25.62
C PRO A 243 14.36 8.51 24.17
N GLY A 244 13.08 8.55 23.97
CA GLY A 244 12.44 8.52 22.65
C GLY A 244 11.88 7.17 22.18
N ARG A 245 11.98 6.06 22.96
CA ARG A 245 11.40 4.75 22.59
C ARG A 245 9.88 4.84 22.42
N ARG A 246 9.19 5.51 23.36
CA ARG A 246 7.74 5.76 23.29
C ARG A 246 7.33 6.43 21.98
N GLY A 247 8.02 7.50 21.55
CA GLY A 247 7.76 8.19 20.29
C GLY A 247 7.98 7.32 19.06
N ARG A 248 8.95 6.39 19.10
CA ARG A 248 9.21 5.47 17.97
C ARG A 248 8.22 4.34 17.89
N ILE A 249 7.81 3.79 19.04
CA ILE A 249 6.71 2.84 19.09
C ILE A 249 5.47 3.51 18.50
N ALA A 250 5.15 4.74 18.92
CA ALA A 250 4.02 5.50 18.36
C ALA A 250 4.17 5.75 16.84
N ALA A 251 5.36 6.10 16.38
CA ALA A 251 5.64 6.29 14.95
C ALA A 251 5.43 5.00 14.14
N SER A 252 5.95 3.88 14.64
CA SER A 252 5.79 2.57 14.02
C SER A 252 4.31 2.14 13.97
N LEU A 253 3.59 2.28 15.09
CA LEU A 253 2.17 1.94 15.18
C LEU A 253 1.29 2.89 14.34
N GLY A 254 1.59 4.18 14.35
CA GLY A 254 0.88 5.17 13.53
C GLY A 254 1.03 4.90 12.02
N MET A 255 2.18 4.43 11.59
CA MET A 255 2.41 4.02 10.21
C MET A 255 1.58 2.79 9.82
N LEU A 256 1.55 1.77 10.69
CA LEU A 256 0.71 0.58 10.47
C LEU A 256 -0.77 0.96 10.47
N ALA A 257 -1.21 1.75 11.46
CA ALA A 257 -2.59 2.22 11.58
C ALA A 257 -3.03 3.06 10.37
N HIS A 258 -2.13 3.86 9.78
CA HIS A 258 -2.40 4.56 8.51
C HIS A 258 -2.73 3.57 7.38
N GLY A 259 -1.95 2.49 7.28
CA GLY A 259 -2.12 1.49 6.22
C GLY A 259 -3.39 0.65 6.32
N VAL A 260 -4.00 0.56 7.51
CA VAL A 260 -5.24 -0.20 7.75
C VAL A 260 -6.47 0.68 8.02
N ALA A 261 -6.33 2.00 7.86
CA ALA A 261 -7.37 2.95 8.29
C ALA A 261 -8.70 2.80 7.55
N GLY A 262 -8.68 2.31 6.30
CA GLY A 262 -9.89 2.08 5.49
C GLY A 262 -10.64 0.80 5.87
N GLU A 263 -9.93 -0.21 6.37
CA GLU A 263 -10.46 -1.57 6.60
C GLU A 263 -10.62 -1.91 8.09
N SER A 264 -10.10 -1.07 8.99
CA SER A 264 -10.18 -1.32 10.44
C SER A 264 -11.17 -0.40 11.14
N SER A 265 -12.06 -0.98 11.94
CA SER A 265 -12.95 -0.23 12.83
C SER A 265 -12.18 0.41 14.01
N PRO A 266 -12.74 1.43 14.69
CA PRO A 266 -12.19 1.94 15.93
C PRO A 266 -11.99 0.84 17.00
N ALA A 267 -12.92 -0.13 17.06
CA ALA A 267 -12.83 -1.27 17.98
C ALA A 267 -11.64 -2.18 17.68
N ASP A 268 -11.32 -2.42 16.38
CA ASP A 268 -10.16 -3.22 16.02
C ASP A 268 -8.85 -2.50 16.38
N ARG A 269 -8.78 -1.20 16.14
CA ARG A 269 -7.62 -0.40 16.52
C ARG A 269 -7.41 -0.37 18.04
N LEU A 270 -8.48 -0.25 18.80
CA LEU A 270 -8.42 -0.33 20.27
C LEU A 270 -7.95 -1.72 20.72
N ARG A 271 -8.52 -2.78 20.16
CA ARG A 271 -8.12 -4.17 20.43
C ARG A 271 -6.64 -4.39 20.13
N PHE A 272 -6.19 -3.92 18.97
CA PHE A 272 -4.78 -3.99 18.58
C PHE A 272 -3.86 -3.29 19.57
N LEU A 273 -4.17 -2.04 19.96
CA LEU A 273 -3.35 -1.28 20.92
C LEU A 273 -3.32 -1.93 22.30
N THR A 274 -4.45 -2.51 22.73
CA THR A 274 -4.55 -3.25 24.01
C THR A 274 -3.69 -4.51 23.98
N ALA A 275 -3.80 -5.31 22.92
CA ALA A 275 -3.00 -6.52 22.74
C ALA A 275 -1.50 -6.20 22.61
N HIS A 276 -1.14 -5.18 21.84
CA HIS A 276 0.25 -4.74 21.72
C HIS A 276 0.84 -4.30 23.07
N ARG A 277 0.08 -3.55 23.86
CA ARG A 277 0.52 -3.11 25.19
C ARG A 277 0.77 -4.28 26.14
N ALA A 278 -0.14 -5.25 26.16
CA ALA A 278 -0.01 -6.46 26.99
C ALA A 278 1.23 -7.28 26.56
N ALA A 279 1.35 -7.58 25.27
CA ALA A 279 2.47 -8.33 24.74
C ALA A 279 3.83 -7.62 24.88
N LEU A 280 3.85 -6.28 24.84
CA LEU A 280 5.06 -5.51 25.11
C LEU A 280 5.50 -5.63 26.58
N GLY A 281 4.55 -5.56 27.53
CA GLY A 281 4.82 -5.78 28.94
C GLY A 281 5.36 -7.17 29.21
N GLU A 282 4.74 -8.19 28.67
CA GLU A 282 5.18 -9.58 28.74
C GLU A 282 6.58 -9.78 28.18
N ALA A 283 6.83 -9.32 26.96
CA ALA A 283 8.12 -9.47 26.27
C ALA A 283 9.27 -8.69 26.94
N THR A 284 8.99 -7.64 27.71
CA THR A 284 9.99 -6.82 28.39
C THR A 284 10.11 -7.13 29.89
N GLY A 285 9.17 -7.86 30.47
CA GLY A 285 9.05 -8.06 31.91
C GLY A 285 8.72 -6.77 32.69
N ALA A 286 8.30 -5.70 32.01
CA ALA A 286 8.07 -4.39 32.61
C ALA A 286 6.59 -4.03 32.60
N ASP A 287 6.15 -3.29 33.62
CA ASP A 287 4.79 -2.78 33.67
C ASP A 287 4.49 -1.85 32.48
N PRO A 288 3.42 -2.11 31.69
CA PRO A 288 3.08 -1.30 30.53
C PRO A 288 2.90 0.21 30.81
N PRO A 289 2.30 0.68 31.93
CA PRO A 289 2.32 2.08 32.33
C PRO A 289 3.70 2.70 32.44
N ALA A 290 4.68 1.98 32.99
CA ALA A 290 6.06 2.45 33.08
C ALA A 290 6.71 2.60 31.68
N LEU A 291 6.30 1.76 30.73
CA LEU A 291 6.81 1.77 29.35
C LEU A 291 6.16 2.86 28.47
N LEU A 292 4.86 3.01 28.55
CA LEU A 292 4.05 3.79 27.60
C LEU A 292 3.35 4.99 28.27
N GLY A 293 3.34 5.05 29.61
CA GLY A 293 2.63 6.05 30.39
C GLY A 293 1.11 5.82 30.40
N ASP A 294 0.36 6.89 30.67
CA ASP A 294 -1.10 6.85 30.68
C ASP A 294 -1.67 6.34 29.36
N TRP A 295 -2.65 5.45 29.45
CA TRP A 295 -3.26 4.76 28.33
C TRP A 295 -3.92 5.71 27.31
N ARG A 296 -4.70 6.68 27.84
CA ARG A 296 -5.41 7.62 26.96
C ARG A 296 -4.45 8.56 26.25
N ALA A 297 -3.44 9.04 26.96
CA ALA A 297 -2.38 9.86 26.36
C ALA A 297 -1.56 9.08 25.34
N TRP A 298 -1.32 7.78 25.59
CA TRP A 298 -0.63 6.90 24.64
C TRP A 298 -1.46 6.66 23.38
N ALA A 299 -2.72 6.28 23.51
CA ALA A 299 -3.61 6.04 22.37
C ALA A 299 -3.77 7.30 21.49
N ARG A 300 -3.93 8.48 22.13
CA ARG A 300 -3.95 9.76 21.41
C ARG A 300 -2.63 10.05 20.67
N LEU A 301 -1.49 9.74 21.27
CA LEU A 301 -0.19 9.91 20.62
C LEU A 301 -0.09 9.07 19.35
N VAL A 302 -0.48 7.79 19.39
CA VAL A 302 -0.48 6.91 18.22
C VAL A 302 -1.40 7.45 17.12
N GLU A 303 -2.59 7.90 17.49
CA GLU A 303 -3.58 8.45 16.56
C GLU A 303 -3.10 9.76 15.91
N ASN A 304 -2.52 10.67 16.68
CA ASN A 304 -1.90 11.90 16.15
C ASN A 304 -0.76 11.60 15.18
N VAL A 305 0.05 10.58 15.46
CA VAL A 305 1.10 10.13 14.53
C VAL A 305 0.49 9.56 13.26
N ARG A 306 -0.54 8.70 13.37
CA ARG A 306 -1.28 8.16 12.23
C ARG A 306 -1.78 9.26 11.30
N GLU A 307 -2.43 10.28 11.85
CA GLU A 307 -2.95 11.41 11.08
C GLU A 307 -1.83 12.21 10.40
N THR A 308 -0.73 12.42 11.11
CA THR A 308 0.43 13.13 10.57
C THR A 308 1.07 12.37 9.43
N GLU A 309 1.29 11.07 9.60
CA GLU A 309 1.80 10.18 8.55
C GLU A 309 0.86 10.11 7.35
N SER A 310 -0.45 10.01 7.59
CA SER A 310 -1.47 10.04 6.53
C SER A 310 -1.35 11.32 5.70
N ARG A 311 -1.34 12.48 6.35
CA ARG A 311 -1.22 13.78 5.68
C ARG A 311 0.08 13.89 4.88
N GLN A 312 1.22 13.50 5.46
CA GLN A 312 2.52 13.58 4.79
C GLN A 312 2.62 12.63 3.59
N ARG A 313 2.13 11.39 3.73
CA ARG A 313 2.14 10.39 2.64
C ARG A 313 1.21 10.82 1.51
N HIS A 314 0.02 11.29 1.83
CA HIS A 314 -0.91 11.82 0.83
C HIS A 314 -0.31 13.03 0.10
N ALA A 315 0.22 14.02 0.81
CA ALA A 315 0.87 15.17 0.21
C ALA A 315 2.08 14.80 -0.67
N ARG A 316 2.84 13.75 -0.30
CA ARG A 316 3.95 13.23 -1.12
C ARG A 316 3.44 12.55 -2.39
N ARG A 317 2.41 11.70 -2.29
CA ARG A 317 1.77 11.04 -3.44
C ARG A 317 1.17 12.06 -4.40
N ASP A 318 0.48 13.06 -3.88
CA ASP A 318 -0.14 14.13 -4.67
C ASP A 318 0.92 14.98 -5.40
N ARG A 319 2.02 15.34 -4.73
CA ARG A 319 3.16 16.01 -5.39
C ARG A 319 3.81 15.16 -6.48
N HIS A 320 3.97 13.87 -6.24
CA HIS A 320 4.53 12.95 -7.23
C HIS A 320 3.61 12.82 -8.45
N TRP A 321 2.31 12.72 -8.19
CA TRP A 321 1.29 12.65 -9.23
C TRP A 321 1.26 13.91 -10.10
N ARG A 322 1.31 15.11 -9.50
CA ARG A 322 1.35 16.38 -10.25
C ARG A 322 2.59 16.52 -11.14
N ARG A 323 3.69 15.85 -10.83
CA ARG A 323 4.99 15.98 -11.55
C ARG A 323 5.19 15.01 -12.70
N GLY A 324 4.30 14.10 -12.96
CA GLY A 324 4.51 13.14 -14.05
C GLY A 324 3.72 11.86 -13.86
N CYS A 325 2.43 11.95 -13.89
CA CYS A 325 1.55 10.82 -13.75
C CYS A 325 1.52 9.96 -15.02
N ARG A 326 1.69 8.66 -14.86
CA ARG A 326 1.61 7.69 -15.96
C ARG A 326 0.19 7.50 -16.51
N GLY A 327 -0.83 7.95 -15.80
CA GLY A 327 -2.24 7.79 -16.16
C GLY A 327 -2.87 9.03 -16.80
N MET A 328 -2.09 10.08 -17.11
CA MET A 328 -2.61 11.32 -17.66
C MET A 328 -1.78 11.82 -18.83
N ARG A 329 -2.42 12.57 -19.72
CA ARG A 329 -1.78 13.28 -20.84
C ARG A 329 -2.34 14.68 -21.00
N MET A 330 -1.59 15.54 -21.66
CA MET A 330 -2.10 16.81 -22.17
C MET A 330 -2.76 16.54 -23.51
N PHE A 331 -3.98 16.99 -23.68
CA PHE A 331 -4.67 17.01 -24.96
C PHE A 331 -4.26 18.26 -25.75
N ASP A 332 -4.26 19.41 -25.06
CA ASP A 332 -3.75 20.69 -25.55
C ASP A 332 -3.10 21.49 -24.43
N ALA A 333 -2.84 22.78 -24.61
CA ALA A 333 -2.18 23.65 -23.64
C ALA A 333 -3.02 23.85 -22.35
N GLU A 334 -4.34 23.77 -22.43
CA GLU A 334 -5.30 24.10 -21.36
C GLU A 334 -6.04 22.85 -20.86
N THR A 335 -5.96 21.74 -21.58
CA THR A 335 -6.75 20.52 -21.34
C THR A 335 -5.88 19.33 -20.96
N ARG A 336 -6.21 18.74 -19.80
CA ARG A 336 -5.67 17.47 -19.33
C ARG A 336 -6.72 16.40 -19.40
N CYS A 337 -6.31 15.18 -19.75
CA CYS A 337 -7.20 14.02 -19.73
C CYS A 337 -6.49 12.77 -19.20
N VAL A 338 -7.28 11.76 -18.81
CA VAL A 338 -6.74 10.43 -18.50
C VAL A 338 -6.15 9.79 -19.75
N ALA A 339 -5.15 8.94 -19.58
CA ALA A 339 -4.37 8.41 -20.71
C ALA A 339 -5.17 7.46 -21.62
N ASP A 340 -6.21 6.84 -21.08
CA ASP A 340 -7.10 5.91 -21.78
C ASP A 340 -8.26 6.62 -22.51
N LEU A 341 -8.44 7.93 -22.34
CA LEU A 341 -9.40 8.72 -23.10
C LEU A 341 -8.81 9.00 -24.50
N THR A 342 -9.53 8.63 -25.56
CA THR A 342 -9.09 8.89 -26.93
C THR A 342 -9.17 10.38 -27.29
N ASP A 343 -8.49 10.80 -28.37
CA ASP A 343 -8.58 12.20 -28.84
C ASP A 343 -10.00 12.56 -29.31
N GLU A 344 -10.70 11.60 -29.89
CA GLU A 344 -12.07 11.78 -30.36
C GLU A 344 -13.06 11.93 -29.19
N GLU A 345 -12.92 11.12 -28.14
CA GLU A 345 -13.70 11.25 -26.91
C GLU A 345 -13.43 12.60 -26.24
N ALA A 346 -12.17 13.00 -26.12
CA ALA A 346 -11.79 14.29 -25.53
C ALA A 346 -12.37 15.46 -26.34
N ALA A 347 -12.30 15.42 -27.66
CA ALA A 347 -12.88 16.45 -28.52
C ALA A 347 -14.43 16.55 -28.37
N ARG A 348 -15.12 15.41 -28.27
CA ARG A 348 -16.57 15.38 -28.02
C ARG A 348 -16.95 15.93 -26.66
N LEU A 349 -16.18 15.63 -25.61
CA LEU A 349 -16.39 16.20 -24.29
C LEU A 349 -16.23 17.72 -24.28
N LEU A 350 -15.24 18.23 -25.01
CA LEU A 350 -14.99 19.67 -25.14
C LEU A 350 -16.09 20.39 -25.95
N ALA A 351 -16.59 19.75 -27.01
CA ALA A 351 -17.64 20.30 -27.84
C ALA A 351 -19.04 20.29 -27.18
N ALA A 352 -19.22 19.50 -26.13
CA ALA A 352 -20.50 19.42 -25.43
C ALA A 352 -20.83 20.71 -24.70
N THR A 353 -21.97 21.33 -25.01
CA THR A 353 -22.38 22.63 -24.45
C THR A 353 -23.21 22.52 -23.16
N GLY A 354 -23.72 21.32 -22.86
CA GLY A 354 -24.59 21.06 -21.70
C GLY A 354 -23.83 20.93 -20.37
N GLN A 355 -24.61 20.90 -19.29
CA GLN A 355 -24.20 20.42 -17.98
C GLN A 355 -25.04 19.20 -17.61
N GLY A 356 -24.48 18.26 -16.85
CA GLY A 356 -25.17 17.07 -16.40
C GLY A 356 -24.70 15.78 -17.06
N PRO A 357 -25.50 14.70 -16.94
CA PRO A 357 -25.14 13.40 -17.48
C PRO A 357 -25.25 13.37 -19.01
N MET A 358 -24.31 12.73 -19.66
CA MET A 358 -24.31 12.40 -21.08
C MET A 358 -23.62 11.05 -21.30
N GLU A 359 -23.76 10.49 -22.49
CA GLU A 359 -23.08 9.25 -22.86
C GLU A 359 -22.11 9.51 -24.01
N ILE A 360 -20.89 8.97 -23.87
CA ILE A 360 -19.85 8.98 -24.91
C ILE A 360 -19.30 7.57 -25.04
N ASP A 361 -19.53 6.96 -26.21
CA ASP A 361 -19.06 5.62 -26.57
C ASP A 361 -19.43 4.55 -25.51
N GLY A 362 -20.67 4.61 -24.99
CA GLY A 362 -21.14 3.70 -23.95
C GLY A 362 -20.68 4.04 -22.54
N ARG A 363 -19.87 5.09 -22.37
CA ARG A 363 -19.43 5.58 -21.05
C ARG A 363 -20.35 6.71 -20.59
N ALA A 364 -21.00 6.53 -19.46
CA ALA A 364 -21.74 7.61 -18.82
C ALA A 364 -20.79 8.64 -18.24
N VAL A 365 -20.99 9.91 -18.58
CA VAL A 365 -20.14 11.04 -18.17
C VAL A 365 -20.99 12.18 -17.64
N ARG A 366 -20.55 12.83 -16.59
CA ARG A 366 -21.14 14.06 -16.05
C ARG A 366 -20.24 15.25 -16.36
N LEU A 367 -20.78 16.27 -16.97
CA LEU A 367 -20.08 17.53 -17.22
C LEU A 367 -20.38 18.54 -16.12
N VAL A 368 -19.30 19.12 -15.55
CA VAL A 368 -19.35 20.15 -14.50
C VAL A 368 -18.64 21.38 -15.02
N ARG A 369 -19.38 22.50 -15.13
CA ARG A 369 -18.81 23.80 -15.49
C ARG A 369 -18.73 24.68 -14.26
N ARG A 370 -17.52 25.17 -13.94
CA ARG A 370 -17.21 26.01 -12.77
C ARG A 370 -16.10 27.00 -13.14
N SER A 371 -15.63 27.75 -12.17
CA SER A 371 -14.40 28.55 -12.34
C SER A 371 -13.21 27.64 -12.66
N PRO A 372 -12.20 28.14 -13.39
CA PRO A 372 -10.99 27.35 -13.71
C PRO A 372 -10.31 26.76 -12.48
N GLN A 373 -10.31 27.48 -11.36
CA GLN A 373 -9.75 26.97 -10.11
C GLN A 373 -10.57 25.82 -9.53
N ALA A 374 -11.92 25.92 -9.51
CA ALA A 374 -12.77 24.88 -8.96
C ALA A 374 -12.69 23.57 -9.77
N VAL A 375 -12.62 23.63 -11.11
CA VAL A 375 -12.45 22.42 -11.93
C VAL A 375 -11.07 21.82 -11.77
N ARG A 376 -10.05 22.63 -11.61
CA ARG A 376 -8.70 22.16 -11.28
C ARG A 376 -8.64 21.46 -9.93
N ASP A 377 -9.24 22.06 -8.91
CA ASP A 377 -9.31 21.49 -7.58
C ASP A 377 -10.10 20.18 -7.60
N GLY A 378 -11.25 20.14 -8.30
CA GLY A 378 -12.03 18.92 -8.51
C GLY A 378 -11.24 17.81 -9.20
N TRP A 379 -10.46 18.15 -10.23
CA TRP A 379 -9.55 17.23 -10.90
C TRP A 379 -8.49 16.66 -9.93
N GLU A 380 -7.78 17.54 -9.22
CA GLU A 380 -6.71 17.11 -8.30
C GLU A 380 -7.28 16.31 -7.12
N VAL A 381 -8.38 16.76 -6.54
CA VAL A 381 -9.04 16.11 -5.39
C VAL A 381 -9.64 14.77 -5.78
N GLY A 382 -10.37 14.68 -6.90
CA GLY A 382 -10.98 13.45 -7.37
C GLY A 382 -9.94 12.33 -7.55
N HIS A 383 -8.86 12.61 -8.26
CA HIS A 383 -7.76 11.66 -8.38
C HIS A 383 -7.04 11.39 -7.04
N ALA A 384 -6.97 12.36 -6.14
CA ALA A 384 -6.38 12.16 -4.81
C ALA A 384 -7.23 11.21 -3.96
N LEU A 385 -8.55 11.35 -3.97
CA LEU A 385 -9.49 10.48 -3.26
C LEU A 385 -9.39 9.03 -3.75
N ARG A 386 -9.43 8.82 -5.07
CA ARG A 386 -9.28 7.49 -5.66
C ARG A 386 -7.96 6.81 -5.25
N ARG A 387 -6.83 7.55 -5.25
CA ARG A 387 -5.54 7.03 -4.75
C ARG A 387 -5.54 6.69 -3.26
N ARG A 388 -6.47 7.23 -2.50
CA ARG A 388 -6.68 6.94 -1.06
C ARG A 388 -7.71 5.84 -0.81
N GLY A 389 -8.24 5.26 -1.89
CA GLY A 389 -9.31 4.26 -1.79
C GLY A 389 -10.67 4.83 -1.37
N VAL A 390 -10.86 6.15 -1.47
CA VAL A 390 -12.16 6.78 -1.20
C VAL A 390 -12.99 6.75 -2.47
N PRO A 391 -14.19 6.14 -2.47
CA PRO A 391 -15.04 6.09 -3.64
C PRO A 391 -15.43 7.51 -4.10
N ALA A 392 -15.06 7.87 -5.32
CA ALA A 392 -15.38 9.15 -5.94
C ALA A 392 -15.41 9.00 -7.45
N ALA A 393 -16.25 9.78 -8.11
CA ALA A 393 -16.32 9.87 -9.56
C ALA A 393 -14.94 10.13 -10.15
N GLU A 394 -14.57 9.36 -11.16
CA GLU A 394 -13.28 9.50 -11.82
C GLU A 394 -13.24 10.74 -12.70
N PRO A 395 -12.30 11.67 -12.46
CA PRO A 395 -12.09 12.76 -13.39
C PRO A 395 -11.46 12.23 -14.67
N LEU A 396 -12.14 12.44 -15.80
CA LEU A 396 -11.73 11.99 -17.13
C LEU A 396 -11.02 13.07 -17.93
N LEU A 397 -11.51 14.33 -17.84
CA LEU A 397 -10.97 15.49 -18.53
C LEU A 397 -11.12 16.74 -17.66
N CYS A 398 -10.13 17.63 -17.70
CA CYS A 398 -10.14 18.94 -17.06
C CYS A 398 -9.60 19.99 -18.04
N GLN A 399 -10.45 20.92 -18.45
CA GLN A 399 -10.07 22.09 -19.25
C GLN A 399 -10.11 23.35 -18.38
N GLN A 400 -9.12 24.22 -18.54
CA GLN A 400 -8.97 25.48 -17.81
C GLN A 400 -8.81 26.64 -18.80
N GLU A 401 -9.91 27.26 -19.17
CA GLU A 401 -9.90 28.52 -19.92
C GLU A 401 -9.78 29.72 -18.98
N ARG A 402 -9.53 30.90 -19.55
CA ARG A 402 -9.31 32.12 -18.77
C ARG A 402 -10.44 32.47 -17.79
N HIS A 403 -11.69 32.23 -18.17
CA HIS A 403 -12.89 32.64 -17.41
C HIS A 403 -13.83 31.48 -17.05
N ALA A 404 -13.61 30.32 -17.62
CA ALA A 404 -14.46 29.13 -17.42
C ALA A 404 -13.60 27.87 -17.34
N GLY A 405 -14.10 26.87 -16.69
CA GLY A 405 -13.49 25.53 -16.67
C GLY A 405 -14.52 24.44 -16.87
N LEU A 406 -14.09 23.34 -17.46
CA LEU A 406 -14.87 22.13 -17.68
C LEU A 406 -14.17 20.97 -16.99
N LEU A 407 -14.93 20.24 -16.17
CA LEU A 407 -14.54 18.98 -15.58
C LEU A 407 -15.51 17.90 -16.06
N ALA A 408 -14.98 16.89 -16.75
CA ALA A 408 -15.73 15.69 -17.09
C ALA A 408 -15.43 14.59 -16.06
N LEU A 409 -16.46 13.99 -15.51
CA LEU A 409 -16.42 12.96 -14.47
C LEU A 409 -17.11 11.70 -14.97
N ALA A 410 -16.59 10.53 -14.65
CA ALA A 410 -17.35 9.29 -14.86
C ALA A 410 -18.66 9.36 -14.05
N ALA A 411 -19.78 9.15 -14.71
CA ALA A 411 -21.08 9.16 -14.06
C ALA A 411 -21.46 7.75 -13.63
N GLY A 412 -21.93 7.63 -12.39
CA GLY A 412 -22.53 6.42 -11.88
C GLY A 412 -24.07 6.44 -12.00
N ARG A 413 -24.70 5.42 -11.43
CA ARG A 413 -26.16 5.35 -11.33
C ARG A 413 -26.69 6.36 -10.30
N PRO A 414 -27.91 6.85 -10.45
CA PRO A 414 -28.53 7.75 -9.47
C PRO A 414 -28.50 7.15 -8.06
N PHE A 415 -28.23 7.99 -7.07
CA PHE A 415 -28.25 7.58 -5.67
C PHE A 415 -29.71 7.43 -5.20
N ASP A 416 -30.02 6.26 -4.63
CA ASP A 416 -31.27 5.97 -3.96
C ASP A 416 -31.07 6.06 -2.44
N PRO A 417 -31.72 6.98 -1.72
CA PRO A 417 -31.49 7.21 -0.29
C PRO A 417 -32.22 6.19 0.60
N SER A 418 -32.13 4.89 0.32
CA SER A 418 -32.56 3.83 1.24
C SER A 418 -31.78 3.91 2.57
N PRO A 419 -32.31 3.37 3.69
CA PRO A 419 -31.65 3.45 4.99
C PRO A 419 -30.20 2.95 4.95
N GLU A 420 -29.93 1.81 4.32
CA GLU A 420 -28.61 1.21 4.19
C GLU A 420 -27.63 2.13 3.43
N ARG A 421 -28.10 2.75 2.35
CA ARG A 421 -27.31 3.67 1.54
C ARG A 421 -27.07 5.02 2.21
N ARG A 422 -27.98 5.46 3.08
CA ARG A 422 -27.73 6.64 3.94
C ARG A 422 -26.59 6.41 4.88
N ASP A 423 -26.52 5.21 5.48
CA ASP A 423 -25.41 4.83 6.37
C ASP A 423 -24.09 4.72 5.60
N GLU A 424 -24.11 4.22 4.36
CA GLU A 424 -22.92 4.21 3.49
C GLU A 424 -22.46 5.63 3.13
N ALA A 425 -23.38 6.52 2.79
CA ALA A 425 -23.07 7.93 2.52
C ALA A 425 -22.50 8.64 3.75
N ALA A 426 -23.03 8.35 4.94
CA ALA A 426 -22.49 8.88 6.20
C ALA A 426 -21.05 8.37 6.42
N ARG A 427 -20.80 7.08 6.25
CA ARG A 427 -19.44 6.50 6.30
C ARG A 427 -18.50 7.12 5.26
N LEU A 428 -19.00 7.41 4.05
CA LEU A 428 -18.22 8.10 3.02
C LEU A 428 -17.84 9.52 3.47
N CYS A 429 -18.74 10.28 4.10
CA CYS A 429 -18.44 11.60 4.66
C CYS A 429 -17.36 11.52 5.75
N GLU A 430 -17.39 10.51 6.62
CA GLU A 430 -16.32 10.28 7.61
C GLU A 430 -14.98 9.98 6.93
N ARG A 431 -14.97 9.19 5.86
CA ARG A 431 -13.75 8.89 5.08
C ARG A 431 -13.21 10.13 4.37
N LEU A 432 -14.07 10.96 3.79
CA LEU A 432 -13.69 12.25 3.19
C LEU A 432 -13.02 13.14 4.22
N ARG A 433 -13.63 13.27 5.40
CA ARG A 433 -13.08 14.06 6.50
C ARG A 433 -11.74 13.53 6.98
N ALA A 434 -11.60 12.22 7.10
CA ALA A 434 -10.32 11.58 7.45
C ALA A 434 -9.22 11.88 6.42
N CYS A 435 -9.59 12.17 5.16
CA CYS A 435 -8.69 12.62 4.11
C CYS A 435 -8.47 14.14 4.08
N GLY A 436 -9.12 14.90 4.96
CA GLY A 436 -9.00 16.35 5.06
C GLY A 436 -9.97 17.14 4.17
N TYR A 437 -11.07 16.50 3.74
CA TYR A 437 -12.12 17.14 2.92
C TYR A 437 -13.49 17.00 3.57
N THR A 438 -14.39 17.92 3.22
CA THR A 438 -15.79 17.87 3.67
C THR A 438 -16.73 18.44 2.62
N LEU A 439 -17.99 18.09 2.71
CA LEU A 439 -19.11 18.68 1.97
C LEU A 439 -19.86 19.67 2.86
N ASP A 440 -20.42 20.71 2.27
CA ASP A 440 -21.31 21.65 2.97
C ASP A 440 -22.77 21.16 2.88
N GLY A 441 -23.23 20.51 3.96
CA GLY A 441 -24.61 20.01 4.04
C GLY A 441 -24.91 18.96 2.97
N PRO A 442 -24.25 17.79 3.01
CA PRO A 442 -24.33 16.81 1.94
C PRO A 442 -25.78 16.35 1.68
N ARG A 443 -26.14 16.27 0.38
CA ARG A 443 -27.46 15.93 -0.13
C ARG A 443 -27.40 14.66 -1.00
N ALA A 444 -28.55 14.16 -1.43
CA ALA A 444 -28.61 12.97 -2.30
C ALA A 444 -27.85 13.15 -3.62
N GLU A 445 -27.87 14.36 -4.18
CA GLU A 445 -27.19 14.71 -5.44
C GLU A 445 -25.65 14.71 -5.37
N ASP A 446 -25.09 14.76 -4.14
CA ASP A 446 -23.65 14.68 -3.93
C ASP A 446 -23.11 13.25 -4.01
N PHE A 447 -24.01 12.28 -4.09
CA PHE A 447 -23.71 10.87 -4.15
C PHE A 447 -24.23 10.22 -5.44
N GLN A 448 -23.58 9.16 -5.83
CA GLN A 448 -24.01 8.26 -6.90
C GLN A 448 -23.60 6.83 -6.56
N LEU A 449 -24.06 5.87 -7.34
CA LEU A 449 -23.69 4.46 -7.17
C LEU A 449 -22.75 4.07 -8.31
N ASP A 450 -21.71 3.31 -8.00
CA ASP A 450 -20.89 2.66 -9.00
C ASP A 450 -21.64 1.48 -9.67
N ASP A 451 -20.96 0.77 -10.56
CA ASP A 451 -21.54 -0.38 -11.28
C ASP A 451 -21.89 -1.54 -10.34
N GLU A 452 -21.16 -1.68 -9.24
CA GLU A 452 -21.40 -2.71 -8.20
C GLU A 452 -22.47 -2.29 -7.20
N GLY A 453 -22.90 -1.04 -7.23
CA GLY A 453 -23.94 -0.47 -6.38
C GLY A 453 -23.41 0.16 -5.09
N ALA A 454 -22.10 0.34 -4.94
CA ALA A 454 -21.52 1.02 -3.81
C ALA A 454 -21.65 2.54 -3.91
N VAL A 455 -21.83 3.21 -2.77
CA VAL A 455 -21.98 4.67 -2.70
C VAL A 455 -20.64 5.36 -2.95
N MET A 456 -20.63 6.30 -3.88
CA MET A 456 -19.47 7.12 -4.22
C MET A 456 -19.82 8.61 -4.28
N LEU A 457 -18.83 9.49 -4.10
CA LEU A 457 -18.96 10.92 -4.29
C LEU A 457 -19.17 11.25 -5.77
N ALA A 458 -20.23 12.00 -6.08
CA ALA A 458 -20.59 12.32 -7.45
C ALA A 458 -19.77 13.47 -8.05
N ASN A 459 -19.36 14.46 -7.25
CA ASN A 459 -18.61 15.61 -7.71
C ASN A 459 -17.51 16.06 -6.73
N PRO A 460 -16.26 15.70 -6.99
CA PRO A 460 -15.12 16.14 -6.15
C PRO A 460 -14.88 17.66 -6.14
N ALA A 461 -15.45 18.41 -7.10
CA ALA A 461 -15.29 19.86 -7.15
C ALA A 461 -16.13 20.62 -6.10
N ASP A 462 -17.09 19.95 -5.46
CA ASP A 462 -17.90 20.53 -4.39
C ASP A 462 -17.28 20.32 -2.99
N LEU A 463 -16.12 19.68 -2.91
CA LEU A 463 -15.39 19.48 -1.67
C LEU A 463 -14.60 20.73 -1.29
N ARG A 464 -14.60 21.01 0.01
CA ARG A 464 -13.69 22.00 0.61
C ARG A 464 -12.74 21.34 1.62
N PRO A 465 -11.63 21.98 1.97
CA PRO A 465 -10.79 21.54 3.08
C PRO A 465 -11.58 21.47 4.38
N ALA A 466 -11.49 20.34 5.09
CA ALA A 466 -12.10 20.19 6.41
C ALA A 466 -11.34 20.99 7.47
N GLY A 467 -12.05 21.67 8.35
CA GLY A 467 -11.49 22.30 9.55
C GLY A 467 -10.89 21.25 10.48
N ARG A 468 -9.90 21.67 11.30
CA ARG A 468 -9.13 20.75 12.16
C ARG A 468 -10.00 20.01 13.18
N ASP A 469 -11.01 20.69 13.72
CA ASP A 469 -11.92 20.15 14.73
C ASP A 469 -13.36 19.98 14.22
N GLU A 470 -13.53 20.09 12.91
CA GLU A 470 -14.84 19.97 12.28
C GLU A 470 -15.32 18.51 12.29
N ALA A 471 -16.52 18.26 12.80
CA ALA A 471 -17.15 16.94 12.73
C ALA A 471 -17.50 16.58 11.28
N ALA A 472 -17.54 15.28 10.96
CA ALA A 472 -18.07 14.85 9.68
C ALA A 472 -19.55 15.27 9.57
N PRO A 473 -19.96 15.90 8.43
CA PRO A 473 -21.33 16.30 8.26
C PRO A 473 -22.23 15.06 8.15
N VAL A 474 -23.41 15.14 8.78
CA VAL A 474 -24.44 14.11 8.61
C VAL A 474 -25.24 14.42 7.37
N PRO A 475 -25.29 13.50 6.37
CA PRO A 475 -26.06 13.74 5.16
C PRO A 475 -27.56 13.94 5.45
N THR A 476 -28.14 14.97 4.89
CA THR A 476 -29.57 15.27 5.00
C THR A 476 -30.28 14.80 3.74
N PHE A 477 -31.07 13.74 3.85
CA PHE A 477 -31.81 13.20 2.73
C PHE A 477 -33.29 13.64 2.87
N HIS A 478 -33.62 14.79 2.28
CA HIS A 478 -35.02 15.18 2.15
C HIS A 478 -35.68 14.27 1.10
N PRO A 479 -36.92 13.80 1.33
CA PRO A 479 -37.69 13.13 0.30
C PRO A 479 -37.79 14.09 -0.90
N PRO A 480 -37.72 13.58 -2.15
CA PRO A 480 -37.90 14.42 -3.32
C PRO A 480 -39.20 15.20 -3.16
N ALA A 481 -39.15 16.50 -3.41
CA ALA A 481 -40.32 17.34 -3.33
C ALA A 481 -41.39 16.74 -4.31
N VAL A 482 -42.49 16.26 -3.76
CA VAL A 482 -43.57 15.74 -4.54
C VAL A 482 -44.00 16.91 -5.47
N PRO A 483 -43.95 16.77 -6.81
CA PRO A 483 -44.35 17.85 -7.69
C PRO A 483 -45.80 18.19 -7.37
N VAL A 484 -46.04 19.39 -6.86
CA VAL A 484 -47.40 19.91 -6.63
C VAL A 484 -48.07 19.95 -7.99
N PRO A 485 -49.15 19.20 -8.20
CA PRO A 485 -49.84 19.21 -9.46
C PRO A 485 -50.26 20.65 -9.74
N LEU A 486 -49.83 21.21 -10.88
CA LEU A 486 -50.25 22.50 -11.37
C LEU A 486 -51.79 22.45 -11.47
N ARG A 487 -52.49 23.08 -10.50
CA ARG A 487 -53.92 23.30 -10.62
C ARG A 487 -54.11 24.05 -11.91
N GLN A 488 -54.73 23.36 -12.89
CA GLN A 488 -55.27 23.99 -14.07
C GLN A 488 -56.15 25.15 -13.58
N ARG A 489 -55.74 26.37 -13.81
CA ARG A 489 -56.60 27.54 -13.70
C ARG A 489 -57.59 27.39 -14.87
N ALA A 490 -58.79 26.90 -14.54
CA ALA A 490 -59.90 27.02 -15.43
C ALA A 490 -60.16 28.52 -15.65
N ALA A 491 -60.18 28.92 -16.93
CA ALA A 491 -60.61 30.22 -17.37
C ALA A 491 -62.11 30.35 -17.22
#